data_0c372aac9236d1861f62845cbb85c01e
#
_entry.id   0c372aac9236d1861f62845cbb85c01e
#
_cell.length_a   1.000
_cell.length_b   1.000
_cell.length_c   1.000
_cell.angle_alpha   90.00
_cell.angle_beta   90.00
_cell.angle_gamma   90.00
#
_symmetry.space_group_name_H-M   'P 1'
#
loop_
_entity.id
_entity.type
_entity.pdbx_description
1 polymer ?
#
loop_
_entity_poly.entity_id
_entity_poly.type
_entity_poly.pdbx_seq_one_letter_code
_entity_poly.pdbx_strand_id
1 'polypeptide(L)'
;MIFFLSLHFFRHRTLMVEEGILSKLPKNAKFAAMDSTSHEFAELLCSLSSLANTRVFIASTEPAILYLLTILNSESNPNTNPSPKTKTFCLAALFNISTVLENAETLISNGVIPTLLRFSSLKEHSEKALPTLANLAVSSRGKQALESNSTFPEILIEVMTWEEKPKCQELSAYIIMILAHQSWALRERLAKSRIVPALLELALLGTPLAQKRALKLLQWFKDERQARVGPHSGPQTGRVAAGSAFNKKEIEKGKRMMRSLVKQSLDKNMEIITRRANGGECSSPTIRRTLVSSNSSKSLPF
;
A
#
# COMPACT_ATOMS: atom_id res chain seq x y z
N MET A 1 4.72 37.47 -13.64
CA MET A 1 5.27 36.76 -14.80
C MET A 1 5.08 35.25 -14.72
N ILE A 2 5.43 34.55 -13.62
CA ILE A 2 5.24 33.10 -13.43
C ILE A 2 3.77 32.67 -13.50
N PHE A 3 2.85 33.46 -12.94
CA PHE A 3 1.42 33.21 -12.96
C PHE A 3 0.82 33.28 -14.39
N PHE A 4 1.27 34.20 -15.22
CA PHE A 4 0.84 34.32 -16.62
C PHE A 4 1.33 33.15 -17.49
N LEU A 5 2.58 32.71 -17.29
CA LEU A 5 3.11 31.52 -17.98
C LEU A 5 2.34 30.26 -17.56
N SER A 6 2.02 30.09 -16.28
CA SER A 6 1.24 28.97 -15.78
C SER A 6 -0.17 28.91 -16.41
N LEU A 7 -0.86 30.07 -16.53
CA LEU A 7 -2.17 30.16 -17.18
C LEU A 7 -2.10 29.84 -18.69
N HIS A 8 -1.05 30.27 -19.36
CA HIS A 8 -0.85 29.98 -20.78
C HIS A 8 -0.64 28.48 -21.01
N PHE A 9 0.20 27.82 -20.19
CA PHE A 9 0.40 26.36 -20.26
C PHE A 9 -0.90 25.59 -19.95
N PHE A 10 -1.70 26.05 -18.99
CA PHE A 10 -2.99 25.46 -18.65
C PHE A 10 -3.96 25.51 -19.86
N ARG A 11 -4.10 26.68 -20.47
CA ARG A 11 -5.03 26.89 -21.61
C ARG A 11 -4.61 26.06 -22.83
N HIS A 12 -3.34 25.96 -23.15
CA HIS A 12 -2.85 25.14 -24.26
C HIS A 12 -3.16 23.65 -24.07
N ARG A 13 -3.02 23.11 -22.88
CA ARG A 13 -3.31 21.72 -22.59
C ARG A 13 -4.80 21.40 -22.76
N THR A 14 -5.69 22.28 -22.31
CA THR A 14 -7.12 22.11 -22.49
C THR A 14 -7.49 22.14 -23.98
N LEU A 15 -6.99 23.11 -24.73
CA LEU A 15 -7.19 23.22 -26.18
C LEU A 15 -6.67 21.97 -26.91
N MET A 16 -5.53 21.41 -26.53
CA MET A 16 -5.02 20.17 -27.15
C MET A 16 -5.99 19.00 -26.98
N VAL A 17 -6.68 18.90 -25.84
CA VAL A 17 -7.68 17.83 -25.61
C VAL A 17 -8.94 18.10 -26.44
N GLU A 18 -9.40 19.36 -26.49
CA GLU A 18 -10.55 19.79 -27.30
C GLU A 18 -10.31 19.58 -28.79
N GLU A 19 -9.11 19.83 -29.28
CA GLU A 19 -8.65 19.56 -30.67
C GLU A 19 -8.42 18.08 -30.96
N GLY A 20 -8.71 17.19 -29.99
CA GLY A 20 -8.71 15.75 -30.21
C GLY A 20 -7.34 15.11 -30.27
N ILE A 21 -6.32 15.65 -29.58
CA ILE A 21 -4.98 15.04 -29.49
C ILE A 21 -5.02 13.57 -29.07
N LEU A 22 -6.01 13.18 -28.21
CA LEU A 22 -6.17 11.83 -27.73
C LEU A 22 -6.56 10.83 -28.84
N SER A 23 -7.19 11.29 -29.93
CA SER A 23 -7.52 10.45 -31.07
C SER A 23 -6.28 10.04 -31.90
N LYS A 24 -5.17 10.77 -31.75
CA LYS A 24 -3.90 10.50 -32.40
C LYS A 24 -3.04 9.47 -31.65
N LEU A 25 -3.49 9.02 -30.48
CA LEU A 25 -2.81 7.92 -29.76
C LEU A 25 -2.81 6.65 -30.62
N PRO A 26 -1.72 5.88 -30.62
CA PRO A 26 -1.63 4.63 -31.34
C PRO A 26 -2.72 3.66 -30.88
N LYS A 27 -3.62 3.27 -31.79
CA LYS A 27 -4.70 2.33 -31.48
C LYS A 27 -4.22 0.89 -31.33
N ASN A 28 -3.07 0.56 -31.91
CA ASN A 28 -2.46 -0.76 -31.83
C ASN A 28 -1.48 -0.83 -30.66
N ALA A 29 -1.90 -1.55 -29.63
CA ALA A 29 -1.12 -1.76 -28.41
C ALA A 29 0.31 -2.32 -28.66
N LYS A 30 0.50 -3.14 -29.70
CA LYS A 30 1.81 -3.70 -30.05
C LYS A 30 2.80 -2.66 -30.57
N PHE A 31 2.35 -1.62 -31.26
CA PHE A 31 3.21 -0.54 -31.77
C PHE A 31 3.52 0.50 -30.68
N ALA A 32 2.64 0.66 -29.69
CA ALA A 32 2.82 1.65 -28.62
C ALA A 32 4.08 1.41 -27.79
N ALA A 33 4.48 0.16 -27.60
CA ALA A 33 5.67 -0.20 -26.82
C ALA A 33 6.97 -0.18 -27.65
N MET A 34 6.88 -0.28 -28.97
CA MET A 34 8.02 -0.32 -29.90
C MET A 34 8.37 1.05 -30.48
N ASP A 35 7.50 2.04 -30.28
CA ASP A 35 7.68 3.37 -30.85
C ASP A 35 8.64 4.22 -30.00
N SER A 36 9.59 4.88 -30.67
CA SER A 36 10.48 5.87 -30.06
C SER A 36 9.72 7.03 -29.39
N THR A 37 8.47 7.24 -29.79
CA THR A 37 7.58 8.29 -29.28
C THR A 37 6.79 7.88 -28.03
N SER A 38 6.96 6.64 -27.54
CA SER A 38 6.24 6.15 -26.37
C SER A 38 6.50 6.97 -25.09
N HIS A 39 7.71 7.52 -24.99
CA HIS A 39 8.07 8.38 -23.87
C HIS A 39 7.33 9.72 -23.91
N GLU A 40 7.32 10.37 -25.08
CA GLU A 40 6.67 11.66 -25.31
C GLU A 40 5.15 11.57 -25.11
N PHE A 41 4.52 10.50 -25.58
CA PHE A 41 3.09 10.28 -25.34
C PHE A 41 2.77 10.00 -23.89
N ALA A 42 3.60 9.23 -23.16
CA ALA A 42 3.42 9.01 -21.74
C ALA A 42 3.57 10.31 -20.93
N GLU A 43 4.57 11.13 -21.27
CA GLU A 43 4.78 12.44 -20.66
C GLU A 43 3.61 13.40 -20.97
N LEU A 44 3.14 13.41 -22.22
CA LEU A 44 1.98 14.20 -22.65
C LEU A 44 0.73 13.80 -21.83
N LEU A 45 0.40 12.50 -21.74
CA LEU A 45 -0.75 12.02 -20.98
C LEU A 45 -0.62 12.36 -19.48
N CYS A 46 0.58 12.24 -18.91
CA CYS A 46 0.85 12.67 -17.54
C CYS A 46 0.59 14.18 -17.38
N SER A 47 1.07 14.97 -18.31
CA SER A 47 0.90 16.42 -18.32
C SER A 47 -0.58 16.83 -18.48
N LEU A 48 -1.30 16.22 -19.42
CA LEU A 48 -2.73 16.49 -19.63
C LEU A 48 -3.56 16.05 -18.41
N SER A 49 -3.32 14.87 -17.87
CA SER A 49 -4.05 14.35 -16.69
C SER A 49 -3.82 15.15 -15.41
N SER A 50 -2.77 15.98 -15.36
CA SER A 50 -2.54 16.88 -14.22
C SER A 50 -3.66 17.92 -14.04
N LEU A 51 -4.37 18.26 -15.12
CA LEU A 51 -5.50 19.18 -15.12
C LEU A 51 -6.78 18.46 -14.69
N ALA A 52 -7.54 19.05 -13.77
CA ALA A 52 -8.75 18.43 -13.24
C ALA A 52 -9.83 18.22 -14.30
N ASN A 53 -10.02 19.20 -15.20
CA ASN A 53 -11.03 19.20 -16.25
C ASN A 53 -10.77 18.20 -17.38
N THR A 54 -9.52 17.76 -17.59
CA THR A 54 -9.18 16.82 -18.67
C THR A 54 -9.23 15.35 -18.24
N ARG A 55 -9.25 15.06 -16.94
CA ARG A 55 -9.18 13.69 -16.39
C ARG A 55 -10.34 12.82 -16.85
N VAL A 56 -11.56 13.36 -16.87
CA VAL A 56 -12.76 12.65 -17.33
C VAL A 56 -12.66 12.36 -18.84
N PHE A 57 -12.22 13.34 -19.64
CA PHE A 57 -12.04 13.16 -21.08
C PHE A 57 -10.99 12.09 -21.39
N ILE A 58 -9.86 12.08 -20.67
CA ILE A 58 -8.83 11.05 -20.87
C ILE A 58 -9.37 9.67 -20.48
N ALA A 59 -10.13 9.57 -19.39
CA ALA A 59 -10.72 8.32 -18.93
C ALA A 59 -11.78 7.79 -19.92
N SER A 60 -12.59 8.66 -20.50
CA SER A 60 -13.60 8.27 -21.50
C SER A 60 -13.00 7.91 -22.86
N THR A 61 -11.73 8.26 -23.09
CA THR A 61 -11.02 7.92 -24.33
C THR A 61 -10.39 6.54 -24.18
N GLU A 62 -11.08 5.50 -24.61
CA GLU A 62 -10.66 4.10 -24.50
C GLU A 62 -9.19 3.84 -24.87
N PRO A 63 -8.66 4.36 -26.01
CA PRO A 63 -7.26 4.17 -26.39
C PRO A 63 -6.26 4.69 -25.35
N ALA A 64 -6.60 5.73 -24.59
CA ALA A 64 -5.63 6.35 -23.66
C ALA A 64 -5.25 5.42 -22.49
N ILE A 65 -6.23 4.79 -21.86
CA ILE A 65 -6.00 3.86 -20.75
C ILE A 65 -5.28 2.60 -21.25
N LEU A 66 -5.75 2.04 -22.38
CA LEU A 66 -5.12 0.87 -22.99
C LEU A 66 -3.67 1.16 -23.40
N TYR A 67 -3.38 2.34 -23.90
CA TYR A 67 -2.03 2.78 -24.23
C TYR A 67 -1.12 2.79 -23.00
N LEU A 68 -1.56 3.40 -21.89
CA LEU A 68 -0.80 3.41 -20.64
C LEU A 68 -0.53 2.01 -20.12
N LEU A 69 -1.54 1.13 -20.14
CA LEU A 69 -1.41 -0.26 -19.70
C LEU A 69 -0.47 -1.07 -20.61
N THR A 70 -0.52 -0.84 -21.91
CA THR A 70 0.37 -1.52 -22.86
C THR A 70 1.83 -1.20 -22.58
N ILE A 71 2.15 0.08 -22.35
CA ILE A 71 3.50 0.50 -21.98
C ILE A 71 3.92 -0.16 -20.65
N LEU A 72 3.03 -0.15 -19.64
CA LEU A 72 3.34 -0.74 -18.34
C LEU A 72 3.53 -2.27 -18.41
N ASN A 73 2.82 -2.95 -19.30
CA ASN A 73 2.86 -4.41 -19.44
C ASN A 73 3.88 -4.92 -20.47
N SER A 74 4.56 -4.04 -21.19
CA SER A 74 5.55 -4.39 -22.24
C SER A 74 6.90 -4.81 -21.66
N GLU A 75 6.94 -5.85 -20.82
CA GLU A 75 8.18 -6.33 -20.20
C GLU A 75 8.90 -7.44 -21.01
N SER A 76 8.28 -7.89 -22.11
CA SER A 76 8.68 -9.15 -22.76
C SER A 76 9.86 -9.05 -23.73
N ASN A 77 10.34 -7.87 -24.06
CA ASN A 77 11.44 -7.69 -25.03
C ASN A 77 12.54 -6.77 -24.48
N PRO A 78 13.77 -7.27 -24.32
CA PRO A 78 14.88 -6.45 -23.81
C PRO A 78 15.19 -5.24 -24.70
N ASN A 79 14.83 -5.29 -26.00
CA ASN A 79 15.08 -4.21 -26.97
C ASN A 79 13.97 -3.14 -27.00
N THR A 80 12.83 -3.38 -26.35
CA THR A 80 11.64 -2.49 -26.38
C THR A 80 11.13 -2.16 -24.99
N ASN A 81 11.91 -2.47 -23.93
CA ASN A 81 11.48 -2.21 -22.56
C ASN A 81 11.42 -0.70 -22.31
N PRO A 82 10.24 -0.13 -22.00
CA PRO A 82 10.12 1.29 -21.72
C PRO A 82 11.01 1.71 -20.55
N SER A 83 11.60 2.89 -20.68
CA SER A 83 12.48 3.41 -19.61
C SER A 83 11.74 3.47 -18.28
N PRO A 84 12.43 3.36 -17.13
CA PRO A 84 11.81 3.53 -15.80
C PRO A 84 11.08 4.87 -15.68
N LYS A 85 11.57 5.89 -16.36
CA LYS A 85 10.97 7.23 -16.42
C LYS A 85 9.62 7.19 -17.16
N THR A 86 9.54 6.49 -18.30
CA THR A 86 8.28 6.30 -19.05
C THR A 86 7.23 5.59 -18.21
N LYS A 87 7.61 4.51 -17.52
CA LYS A 87 6.72 3.79 -16.58
C LYS A 87 6.23 4.71 -15.46
N THR A 88 7.10 5.59 -14.95
CA THR A 88 6.72 6.58 -13.92
C THR A 88 5.69 7.57 -14.45
N PHE A 89 5.82 8.06 -15.67
CA PHE A 89 4.80 8.94 -16.28
C PHE A 89 3.47 8.22 -16.47
N CYS A 90 3.48 6.96 -16.93
CA CYS A 90 2.25 6.18 -17.05
C CYS A 90 1.54 5.99 -15.70
N LEU A 91 2.27 5.63 -14.64
CA LEU A 91 1.72 5.48 -13.30
C LEU A 91 1.19 6.81 -12.75
N ALA A 92 1.91 7.92 -13.00
CA ALA A 92 1.46 9.26 -12.59
C ALA A 92 0.19 9.70 -13.32
N ALA A 93 0.07 9.39 -14.63
CA ALA A 93 -1.14 9.65 -15.39
C ALA A 93 -2.32 8.84 -14.83
N LEU A 94 -2.15 7.55 -14.57
CA LEU A 94 -3.18 6.70 -13.96
C LEU A 94 -3.57 7.21 -12.56
N PHE A 95 -2.62 7.68 -11.77
CA PHE A 95 -2.91 8.30 -10.48
C PHE A 95 -3.79 9.54 -10.65
N ASN A 96 -3.41 10.46 -11.53
CA ASN A 96 -4.18 11.67 -11.77
C ASN A 96 -5.62 11.35 -12.22
N ILE A 97 -5.79 10.41 -13.14
CA ILE A 97 -7.11 9.97 -13.62
C ILE A 97 -7.94 9.36 -12.49
N SER A 98 -7.33 8.56 -11.63
CA SER A 98 -8.00 7.86 -10.51
C SER A 98 -8.47 8.79 -9.38
N THR A 99 -8.03 10.04 -9.34
CA THR A 99 -8.50 11.02 -8.33
C THR A 99 -9.95 11.45 -8.55
N VAL A 100 -10.50 11.19 -9.74
CA VAL A 100 -11.91 11.40 -10.07
C VAL A 100 -12.63 10.07 -9.90
N LEU A 101 -13.57 10.01 -8.96
CA LEU A 101 -14.22 8.75 -8.57
C LEU A 101 -15.01 8.12 -9.71
N GLU A 102 -15.61 8.93 -10.56
CA GLU A 102 -16.36 8.50 -11.75
C GLU A 102 -15.51 7.70 -12.74
N ASN A 103 -14.20 7.96 -12.78
CA ASN A 103 -13.28 7.24 -13.64
C ASN A 103 -12.92 5.84 -13.12
N ALA A 104 -13.25 5.53 -11.86
CA ALA A 104 -12.86 4.27 -11.23
C ALA A 104 -13.40 3.05 -11.99
N GLU A 105 -14.66 3.10 -12.43
CA GLU A 105 -15.28 1.99 -13.18
C GLU A 105 -14.56 1.73 -14.49
N THR A 106 -14.27 2.77 -15.26
CA THR A 106 -13.54 2.68 -16.53
C THR A 106 -12.13 2.14 -16.33
N LEU A 107 -11.40 2.60 -15.33
CA LEU A 107 -10.06 2.10 -15.00
C LEU A 107 -10.10 0.60 -14.64
N ILE A 108 -11.06 0.18 -13.83
CA ILE A 108 -11.20 -1.21 -13.39
C ILE A 108 -11.58 -2.12 -14.56
N SER A 109 -12.51 -1.70 -15.39
CA SER A 109 -12.96 -2.45 -16.59
C SER A 109 -11.83 -2.67 -17.58
N ASN A 110 -10.90 -1.74 -17.69
CA ASN A 110 -9.69 -1.86 -18.51
C ASN A 110 -8.58 -2.72 -17.86
N GLY A 111 -8.80 -3.30 -16.68
CA GLY A 111 -7.84 -4.21 -16.06
C GLY A 111 -6.63 -3.51 -15.41
N VAL A 112 -6.80 -2.29 -14.92
CA VAL A 112 -5.71 -1.51 -14.26
C VAL A 112 -5.23 -2.17 -12.96
N ILE A 113 -6.11 -2.85 -12.20
CA ILE A 113 -5.80 -3.39 -10.87
C ILE A 113 -4.66 -4.42 -10.88
N PRO A 114 -4.64 -5.47 -11.72
CA PRO A 114 -3.53 -6.42 -11.76
C PRO A 114 -2.18 -5.75 -12.05
N THR A 115 -2.18 -4.79 -12.99
CA THR A 115 -0.98 -4.03 -13.34
C THR A 115 -0.49 -3.21 -12.15
N LEU A 116 -1.39 -2.49 -11.45
CA LEU A 116 -1.02 -1.72 -10.27
C LEU A 116 -0.52 -2.58 -9.12
N LEU A 117 -1.10 -3.76 -8.87
CA LEU A 117 -0.63 -4.69 -7.85
C LEU A 117 0.80 -5.15 -8.15
N ARG A 118 1.09 -5.49 -9.41
CA ARG A 118 2.44 -5.84 -9.83
C ARG A 118 3.43 -4.70 -9.61
N PHE A 119 3.07 -3.46 -9.96
CA PHE A 119 3.95 -2.31 -9.72
C PHE A 119 4.04 -1.94 -8.23
N SER A 120 3.04 -2.28 -7.42
CA SER A 120 3.08 -2.08 -5.97
C SER A 120 4.08 -3.00 -5.28
N SER A 121 4.36 -4.20 -5.84
CA SER A 121 5.38 -5.11 -5.31
C SER A 121 6.82 -4.69 -5.69
N LEU A 122 6.98 -3.74 -6.62
CA LEU A 122 8.28 -3.22 -7.03
C LEU A 122 8.62 -1.95 -6.24
N LYS A 123 9.66 -2.00 -5.40
CA LYS A 123 10.06 -0.87 -4.53
C LYS A 123 10.24 0.46 -5.28
N GLU A 124 10.74 0.43 -6.51
CA GLU A 124 10.97 1.62 -7.33
C GLU A 124 9.69 2.34 -7.74
N HIS A 125 8.62 1.59 -7.95
CA HIS A 125 7.36 2.11 -8.51
C HIS A 125 6.20 2.13 -7.51
N SER A 126 6.35 1.48 -6.37
CA SER A 126 5.30 1.33 -5.36
C SER A 126 4.69 2.65 -4.88
N GLU A 127 5.53 3.69 -4.71
CA GLU A 127 5.08 5.03 -4.30
C GLU A 127 4.12 5.70 -5.30
N LYS A 128 4.14 5.26 -6.57
CA LYS A 128 3.24 5.76 -7.61
C LYS A 128 2.04 4.84 -7.83
N ALA A 129 2.21 3.53 -7.66
CA ALA A 129 1.14 2.55 -7.87
C ALA A 129 0.15 2.48 -6.70
N LEU A 130 0.63 2.47 -5.46
CA LEU A 130 -0.22 2.34 -4.27
C LEU A 130 -1.25 3.47 -4.09
N PRO A 131 -0.94 4.77 -4.34
CA PRO A 131 -1.95 5.81 -4.25
C PRO A 131 -3.11 5.60 -5.23
N THR A 132 -2.81 5.10 -6.44
CA THR A 132 -3.85 4.77 -7.43
C THR A 132 -4.73 3.63 -6.94
N LEU A 133 -4.13 2.57 -6.39
CA LEU A 133 -4.89 1.46 -5.77
C LEU A 133 -5.75 1.96 -4.61
N ALA A 134 -5.22 2.87 -3.79
CA ALA A 134 -5.97 3.46 -2.67
C ALA A 134 -7.20 4.23 -3.15
N ASN A 135 -7.07 5.01 -4.23
CA ASN A 135 -8.21 5.71 -4.85
C ASN A 135 -9.26 4.72 -5.38
N LEU A 136 -8.84 3.67 -6.08
CA LEU A 136 -9.76 2.67 -6.61
C LEU A 136 -10.43 1.83 -5.52
N ALA A 137 -9.73 1.54 -4.42
CA ALA A 137 -10.24 0.78 -3.29
C ALA A 137 -11.42 1.45 -2.55
N VAL A 138 -11.63 2.75 -2.74
CA VAL A 138 -12.79 3.48 -2.17
C VAL A 138 -14.08 3.09 -2.87
N SER A 139 -14.04 2.80 -4.18
CA SER A 139 -15.21 2.41 -4.97
C SER A 139 -15.65 0.96 -4.68
N SER A 140 -16.94 0.68 -4.79
CA SER A 140 -17.47 -0.68 -4.60
C SER A 140 -16.91 -1.68 -5.61
N ARG A 141 -16.78 -1.27 -6.88
CA ARG A 141 -16.15 -2.07 -7.95
C ARG A 141 -14.68 -2.34 -7.66
N GLY A 142 -13.93 -1.34 -7.17
CA GLY A 142 -12.53 -1.50 -6.79
C GLY A 142 -12.34 -2.47 -5.64
N LYS A 143 -13.19 -2.41 -4.62
CA LYS A 143 -13.20 -3.39 -3.52
C LYS A 143 -13.38 -4.80 -4.05
N GLN A 144 -14.41 -5.02 -4.85
CA GLN A 144 -14.71 -6.34 -5.42
C GLN A 144 -13.55 -6.86 -6.30
N ALA A 145 -12.98 -6.01 -7.14
CA ALA A 145 -11.89 -6.38 -8.04
C ALA A 145 -10.58 -6.69 -7.28
N LEU A 146 -10.30 -5.97 -6.18
CA LEU A 146 -9.17 -6.27 -5.29
C LEU A 146 -9.41 -7.55 -4.50
N GLU A 147 -10.60 -7.74 -3.93
CA GLU A 147 -10.95 -8.95 -3.17
C GLU A 147 -10.92 -10.22 -4.03
N SER A 148 -11.28 -10.13 -5.30
CA SER A 148 -11.23 -11.26 -6.24
C SER A 148 -9.80 -11.64 -6.67
N ASN A 149 -8.84 -10.75 -6.51
CA ASN A 149 -7.45 -11.03 -6.86
C ASN A 149 -6.78 -11.88 -5.76
N SER A 150 -6.16 -13.00 -6.14
CA SER A 150 -5.54 -13.95 -5.21
C SER A 150 -4.26 -13.42 -4.57
N THR A 151 -3.47 -12.65 -5.31
CA THR A 151 -2.14 -12.15 -4.87
C THR A 151 -2.21 -10.87 -4.03
N PHE A 152 -3.35 -10.21 -4.03
CA PHE A 152 -3.56 -8.93 -3.34
C PHE A 152 -3.12 -8.94 -1.85
N PRO A 153 -3.50 -9.94 -1.01
CA PRO A 153 -3.14 -9.90 0.40
C PRO A 153 -1.63 -9.98 0.63
N GLU A 154 -0.97 -10.85 -0.12
CA GLU A 154 0.46 -11.12 0.01
C GLU A 154 1.30 -9.90 -0.36
N ILE A 155 0.97 -9.25 -1.49
CA ILE A 155 1.65 -8.04 -1.95
C ILE A 155 1.54 -6.92 -0.90
N LEU A 156 0.34 -6.64 -0.40
CA LEU A 156 0.18 -5.54 0.55
C LEU A 156 0.76 -5.84 1.92
N ILE A 157 0.75 -7.12 2.36
CA ILE A 157 1.42 -7.53 3.60
C ILE A 157 2.94 -7.36 3.46
N GLU A 158 3.52 -7.76 2.34
CA GLU A 158 4.94 -7.55 2.06
C GLU A 158 5.31 -6.06 2.09
N VAL A 159 4.54 -5.21 1.40
CA VAL A 159 4.76 -3.76 1.39
C VAL A 159 4.73 -3.15 2.80
N MET A 160 3.89 -3.66 3.70
CA MET A 160 3.85 -3.18 5.09
C MET A 160 5.15 -3.44 5.87
N THR A 161 5.98 -4.38 5.43
CA THR A 161 7.28 -4.69 6.07
C THR A 161 8.44 -3.84 5.56
N TRP A 162 8.23 -2.96 4.58
CA TRP A 162 9.30 -2.13 4.00
C TRP A 162 9.59 -0.90 4.86
N GLU A 163 10.56 -1.00 5.76
CA GLU A 163 10.93 0.09 6.69
C GLU A 163 11.40 1.35 5.98
N GLU A 164 12.10 1.20 4.84
CA GLU A 164 12.61 2.30 4.04
C GLU A 164 11.53 3.07 3.24
N LYS A 165 10.30 2.54 3.21
CA LYS A 165 9.18 3.10 2.46
C LYS A 165 7.96 3.41 3.33
N PRO A 166 8.05 4.35 4.29
CA PRO A 166 6.99 4.59 5.27
C PRO A 166 5.65 5.00 4.64
N LYS A 167 5.66 5.74 3.52
CA LYS A 167 4.43 6.09 2.79
C LYS A 167 3.76 4.86 2.17
N CYS A 168 4.54 3.90 1.68
CA CYS A 168 4.01 2.66 1.14
C CYS A 168 3.38 1.81 2.24
N GLN A 169 4.01 1.72 3.42
CA GLN A 169 3.44 1.07 4.59
C GLN A 169 2.09 1.69 4.99
N GLU A 170 2.02 3.01 5.06
CA GLU A 170 0.78 3.73 5.36
C GLU A 170 -0.33 3.42 4.37
N LEU A 171 -0.03 3.49 3.06
CA LEU A 171 -1.02 3.25 2.01
C LEU A 171 -1.48 1.80 1.98
N SER A 172 -0.55 0.85 2.18
CA SER A 172 -0.88 -0.57 2.24
C SER A 172 -1.83 -0.88 3.40
N ALA A 173 -1.52 -0.39 4.59
CA ALA A 173 -2.40 -0.50 5.76
C ALA A 173 -3.76 0.19 5.53
N TYR A 174 -3.80 1.31 4.82
CA TYR A 174 -5.03 2.02 4.46
C TYR A 174 -5.91 1.21 3.52
N ILE A 175 -5.35 0.66 2.45
CA ILE A 175 -6.08 -0.16 1.49
C ILE A 175 -6.68 -1.37 2.19
N ILE A 176 -5.87 -2.09 2.99
CA ILE A 176 -6.35 -3.23 3.77
C ILE A 176 -7.46 -2.82 4.73
N MET A 177 -7.34 -1.67 5.39
CA MET A 177 -8.34 -1.17 6.32
C MET A 177 -9.68 -0.89 5.63
N ILE A 178 -9.67 -0.24 4.45
CA ILE A 178 -10.90 0.02 3.67
C ILE A 178 -11.59 -1.29 3.28
N LEU A 179 -10.82 -2.27 2.79
CA LEU A 179 -11.34 -3.54 2.31
C LEU A 179 -11.82 -4.42 3.47
N ALA A 180 -11.06 -4.51 4.54
CA ALA A 180 -11.37 -5.35 5.69
C ALA A 180 -12.53 -4.81 6.56
N HIS A 181 -12.89 -3.53 6.43
CA HIS A 181 -13.84 -2.87 7.32
C HIS A 181 -15.19 -3.59 7.41
N GLN A 182 -15.74 -4.05 6.28
CA GLN A 182 -17.06 -4.69 6.21
C GLN A 182 -17.01 -6.14 5.73
N SER A 183 -15.84 -6.66 5.35
CA SER A 183 -15.68 -7.99 4.77
C SER A 183 -15.06 -8.94 5.78
N TRP A 184 -15.93 -9.75 6.42
CA TRP A 184 -15.49 -10.83 7.31
C TRP A 184 -14.65 -11.87 6.56
N ALA A 185 -15.08 -12.27 5.36
CA ALA A 185 -14.37 -13.24 4.53
C ALA A 185 -12.95 -12.77 4.17
N LEU A 186 -12.78 -11.47 3.89
CA LEU A 186 -11.47 -10.92 3.63
C LEU A 186 -10.59 -10.92 4.88
N ARG A 187 -11.14 -10.56 6.06
CA ARG A 187 -10.36 -10.62 7.30
C ARG A 187 -9.88 -12.03 7.61
N GLU A 188 -10.72 -13.05 7.37
CA GLU A 188 -10.31 -14.45 7.49
C GLU A 188 -9.18 -14.82 6.53
N ARG A 189 -9.27 -14.40 5.26
CA ARG A 189 -8.22 -14.61 4.25
C ARG A 189 -6.91 -13.93 4.65
N LEU A 190 -6.97 -12.67 5.09
CA LEU A 190 -5.82 -11.92 5.59
C LEU A 190 -5.18 -12.60 6.82
N ALA A 191 -5.98 -13.11 7.73
CA ALA A 191 -5.47 -13.84 8.90
C ALA A 191 -4.71 -15.12 8.49
N LYS A 192 -5.20 -15.84 7.46
CA LYS A 192 -4.51 -17.00 6.88
C LYS A 192 -3.18 -16.60 6.20
N SER A 193 -3.12 -15.43 5.57
CA SER A 193 -1.90 -14.87 4.95
C SER A 193 -0.91 -14.26 5.96
N ARG A 194 -1.08 -14.51 7.24
CA ARG A 194 -0.16 -14.06 8.31
C ARG A 194 0.00 -12.54 8.44
N ILE A 195 -1.05 -11.78 8.22
CA ILE A 195 -1.04 -10.32 8.35
C ILE A 195 -0.70 -9.83 9.77
N VAL A 196 -1.05 -10.60 10.81
CA VAL A 196 -0.93 -10.17 12.21
C VAL A 196 0.51 -9.82 12.61
N PRO A 197 1.55 -10.61 12.26
CA PRO A 197 2.94 -10.23 12.52
C PRO A 197 3.33 -8.89 11.88
N ALA A 198 3.00 -8.69 10.60
CA ALA A 198 3.29 -7.44 9.91
C ALA A 198 2.57 -6.23 10.54
N LEU A 199 1.33 -6.41 11.00
CA LEU A 199 0.60 -5.36 11.73
C LEU A 199 1.20 -5.05 13.09
N LEU A 200 1.70 -6.04 13.82
CA LEU A 200 2.39 -5.83 15.10
C LEU A 200 3.69 -5.05 14.91
N GLU A 201 4.46 -5.42 13.89
CA GLU A 201 5.67 -4.68 13.51
C GLU A 201 5.35 -3.24 13.13
N LEU A 202 4.36 -3.05 12.26
CA LEU A 202 3.91 -1.73 11.83
C LEU A 202 3.37 -0.88 13.00
N ALA A 203 2.70 -1.49 13.98
CA ALA A 203 2.20 -0.83 15.17
C ALA A 203 3.33 -0.35 16.11
N LEU A 204 4.49 -0.99 16.07
CA LEU A 204 5.63 -0.66 16.91
C LEU A 204 6.62 0.29 16.22
N LEU A 205 6.89 0.07 14.93
CA LEU A 205 7.98 0.71 14.20
C LEU A 205 7.50 1.68 13.11
N GLY A 206 6.22 1.64 12.74
CA GLY A 206 5.66 2.46 11.68
C GLY A 206 5.58 3.95 12.04
N THR A 207 5.19 4.76 11.05
CA THR A 207 4.82 6.16 11.28
C THR A 207 3.60 6.26 12.20
N PRO A 208 3.36 7.39 12.87
CA PRO A 208 2.18 7.56 13.74
C PRO A 208 0.85 7.22 13.04
N LEU A 209 0.74 7.51 11.73
CA LEU A 209 -0.44 7.18 10.95
C LEU A 209 -0.54 5.67 10.65
N ALA A 210 0.58 5.05 10.30
CA ALA A 210 0.66 3.61 10.08
C ALA A 210 0.36 2.83 11.36
N GLN A 211 0.94 3.24 12.50
CA GLN A 211 0.66 2.66 13.83
C GLN A 211 -0.84 2.70 14.16
N LYS A 212 -1.48 3.87 13.98
CA LYS A 212 -2.91 4.03 14.23
C LYS A 212 -3.77 3.09 13.39
N ARG A 213 -3.43 2.93 12.10
CA ARG A 213 -4.12 2.02 11.19
C ARG A 213 -3.90 0.55 11.57
N ALA A 214 -2.66 0.19 11.89
CA ALA A 214 -2.30 -1.16 12.32
C ALA A 214 -3.03 -1.56 13.60
N LEU A 215 -3.06 -0.69 14.62
CA LEU A 215 -3.79 -0.93 15.86
C LEU A 215 -5.29 -1.10 15.62
N LYS A 216 -5.88 -0.32 14.71
CA LYS A 216 -7.30 -0.46 14.35
C LYS A 216 -7.59 -1.82 13.69
N LEU A 217 -6.73 -2.26 12.78
CA LEU A 217 -6.83 -3.58 12.14
C LEU A 217 -6.66 -4.70 13.16
N LEU A 218 -5.65 -4.62 14.04
CA LEU A 218 -5.43 -5.60 15.11
C LEU A 218 -6.64 -5.71 16.04
N GLN A 219 -7.31 -4.59 16.34
CA GLN A 219 -8.53 -4.60 17.14
C GLN A 219 -9.63 -5.42 16.43
N TRP A 220 -9.86 -5.24 15.14
CA TRP A 220 -10.86 -6.03 14.41
C TRP A 220 -10.56 -7.54 14.41
N PHE A 221 -9.29 -7.93 14.23
CA PHE A 221 -8.90 -9.34 14.31
C PHE A 221 -9.08 -9.92 15.72
N LYS A 222 -8.85 -9.10 16.76
CA LYS A 222 -9.10 -9.51 18.15
C LYS A 222 -10.58 -9.71 18.42
N ASP A 223 -11.41 -8.75 18.02
CA ASP A 223 -12.86 -8.78 18.24
C ASP A 223 -13.51 -10.01 17.55
N GLU A 224 -13.08 -10.32 16.33
CA GLU A 224 -13.52 -11.53 15.64
C GLU A 224 -13.11 -12.82 16.34
N ARG A 225 -11.88 -12.85 16.84
CA ARG A 225 -11.43 -14.03 17.59
C ARG A 225 -12.26 -14.23 18.87
N GLN A 226 -12.59 -13.14 19.55
CA GLN A 226 -13.43 -13.17 20.74
C GLN A 226 -14.88 -13.57 20.41
N ALA A 227 -15.44 -13.10 19.31
CA ALA A 227 -16.78 -13.48 18.85
C ALA A 227 -16.89 -14.98 18.52
N ARG A 228 -15.79 -15.59 18.01
CA ARG A 228 -15.73 -17.05 17.75
C ARG A 228 -15.59 -17.90 19.02
N VAL A 229 -14.95 -17.33 20.03
CA VAL A 229 -14.79 -17.97 21.35
C VAL A 229 -15.96 -17.59 22.23
N GLY A 230 -17.16 -17.90 21.93
CA GLY A 230 -18.39 -17.54 22.66
C GLY A 230 -18.23 -17.09 24.12
N PRO A 231 -19.21 -16.47 24.77
CA PRO A 231 -19.07 -15.96 26.11
C PRO A 231 -18.74 -17.13 27.06
N HIS A 232 -17.51 -17.19 27.53
CA HIS A 232 -17.14 -18.11 28.62
C HIS A 232 -17.78 -17.59 29.91
N SER A 233 -18.99 -17.99 30.15
CA SER A 233 -19.67 -17.78 31.42
C SER A 233 -19.14 -18.80 32.44
N GLY A 234 -18.28 -18.34 33.34
CA GLY A 234 -17.90 -19.03 34.54
C GLY A 234 -16.58 -19.79 34.54
N PRO A 235 -16.05 -20.13 35.73
CA PRO A 235 -14.83 -20.90 35.87
C PRO A 235 -15.03 -22.30 35.28
N GLN A 236 -14.25 -22.62 34.24
CA GLN A 236 -14.29 -23.97 33.64
C GLN A 236 -13.63 -24.96 34.57
N THR A 237 -14.43 -25.57 35.44
CA THR A 237 -14.07 -26.83 36.06
C THR A 237 -14.17 -27.93 34.99
N GLY A 238 -13.04 -28.32 34.49
CA GLY A 238 -12.64 -29.51 33.77
C GLY A 238 -13.71 -30.45 33.18
N ARG A 239 -14.43 -30.00 32.13
CA ARG A 239 -15.02 -30.94 31.16
C ARG A 239 -14.71 -30.46 29.75
N VAL A 240 -13.61 -30.98 29.22
CA VAL A 240 -13.30 -30.90 27.80
C VAL A 240 -14.34 -31.77 27.07
N ALA A 241 -15.28 -31.14 26.36
CA ALA A 241 -16.10 -31.84 25.40
C ALA A 241 -15.17 -32.42 24.32
N ALA A 242 -15.13 -33.74 24.23
CA ALA A 242 -14.44 -34.50 23.23
C ALA A 242 -15.00 -34.12 21.85
N GLY A 243 -14.28 -33.32 21.05
CA GLY A 243 -14.75 -32.94 19.73
C GLY A 243 -13.90 -31.92 18.96
N SER A 244 -12.77 -31.49 19.50
CA SER A 244 -11.82 -30.70 18.68
C SER A 244 -10.43 -30.85 19.28
N ALA A 245 -9.64 -31.73 18.68
CA ALA A 245 -8.21 -31.88 18.95
C ALA A 245 -7.46 -30.72 18.36
N PHE A 246 -7.75 -29.49 18.79
CA PHE A 246 -6.82 -28.38 18.64
C PHE A 246 -5.67 -28.64 19.60
N ASN A 247 -4.60 -29.15 19.03
CA ASN A 247 -3.42 -29.65 19.68
C ASN A 247 -2.85 -28.57 20.62
N LYS A 248 -2.93 -28.79 21.92
CA LYS A 248 -2.38 -27.91 22.98
C LYS A 248 -0.92 -27.51 22.68
N LYS A 249 -0.19 -28.39 21.97
CA LYS A 249 1.15 -28.14 21.43
C LYS A 249 1.19 -27.04 20.37
N GLU A 250 0.20 -26.93 19.49
CA GLU A 250 0.18 -25.88 18.46
C GLU A 250 -0.14 -24.51 19.06
N ILE A 251 -1.04 -24.46 20.04
CA ILE A 251 -1.33 -23.23 20.79
C ILE A 251 -0.09 -22.75 21.55
N GLU A 252 0.62 -23.67 22.21
CA GLU A 252 1.86 -23.37 22.93
C GLU A 252 2.97 -22.94 21.97
N LYS A 253 3.08 -23.59 20.81
CA LYS A 253 4.01 -23.20 19.74
C LYS A 253 3.69 -21.82 19.19
N GLY A 254 2.42 -21.50 18.96
CA GLY A 254 1.97 -20.18 18.54
C GLY A 254 2.27 -19.10 19.58
N LYS A 255 2.06 -19.37 20.86
CA LYS A 255 2.41 -18.46 21.96
C LYS A 255 3.93 -18.24 22.07
N ARG A 256 4.74 -19.29 21.91
CA ARG A 256 6.21 -19.18 21.91
C ARG A 256 6.70 -18.36 20.73
N MET A 257 6.14 -18.62 19.52
CA MET A 257 6.49 -17.87 18.31
C MET A 257 6.10 -16.38 18.44
N MET A 258 4.92 -16.09 19.01
CA MET A 258 4.49 -14.72 19.26
C MET A 258 5.38 -13.99 20.28
N ARG A 259 5.76 -14.67 21.35
CA ARG A 259 6.72 -14.11 22.33
C ARG A 259 8.09 -13.85 21.72
N SER A 260 8.57 -14.75 20.85
CA SER A 260 9.82 -14.58 20.11
C SER A 260 9.77 -13.37 19.16
N LEU A 261 8.69 -13.21 18.40
CA LEU A 261 8.50 -12.08 17.51
C LEU A 261 8.40 -10.73 18.25
N VAL A 262 7.64 -10.71 19.36
CA VAL A 262 7.57 -9.50 20.20
C VAL A 262 8.94 -9.15 20.78
N LYS A 263 9.69 -10.15 21.26
CA LYS A 263 11.05 -9.93 21.79
C LYS A 263 11.98 -9.40 20.69
N GLN A 264 11.97 -10.00 19.50
CA GLN A 264 12.78 -9.57 18.36
C GLN A 264 12.43 -8.12 17.94
N SER A 265 11.14 -7.79 17.94
CA SER A 265 10.67 -6.42 17.62
C SER A 265 11.10 -5.42 18.70
N LEU A 266 11.03 -5.80 19.99
CA LEU A 266 11.52 -4.97 21.09
C LEU A 266 13.03 -4.75 21.01
N ASP A 267 13.81 -5.81 20.75
CA ASP A 267 15.26 -5.73 20.63
C ASP A 267 15.64 -4.81 19.45
N LYS A 268 14.97 -4.93 18.31
CA LYS A 268 15.18 -4.07 17.13
C LYS A 268 14.80 -2.60 17.43
N ASN A 269 13.70 -2.38 18.14
CA ASN A 269 13.29 -1.03 18.55
C ASN A 269 14.29 -0.41 19.53
N MET A 270 14.79 -1.19 20.48
CA MET A 270 15.87 -0.77 21.40
C MET A 270 17.15 -0.42 20.62
N GLU A 271 17.53 -1.21 19.62
CA GLU A 271 18.67 -0.92 18.76
C GLU A 271 18.50 0.40 18.00
N ILE A 272 17.30 0.66 17.44
CA ILE A 272 16.98 1.92 16.75
C ILE A 272 17.05 3.11 17.72
N ILE A 273 16.50 2.96 18.93
CA ILE A 273 16.54 4.01 19.95
C ILE A 273 18.00 4.26 20.37
N THR A 274 18.78 3.22 20.58
CA THR A 274 20.19 3.32 20.96
C THR A 274 21.01 3.97 19.83
N ARG A 275 20.75 3.59 18.58
CA ARG A 275 21.40 4.20 17.41
C ARG A 275 21.05 5.68 17.27
N ARG A 276 19.80 6.07 17.52
CA ARG A 276 19.38 7.49 17.51
C ARG A 276 19.98 8.27 18.68
N ALA A 277 20.07 7.66 19.86
CA ALA A 277 20.69 8.28 21.02
C ALA A 277 22.21 8.49 20.82
N ASN A 278 22.88 7.54 20.16
CA ASN A 278 24.32 7.61 19.89
C ASN A 278 24.67 8.42 18.62
N GLY A 279 23.72 8.60 17.68
CA GLY A 279 23.90 9.39 16.44
C GLY A 279 23.83 10.90 16.65
N GLY A 280 23.64 11.39 17.89
CA GLY A 280 23.67 12.81 18.25
C GLY A 280 25.07 13.36 18.61
N GLU A 281 26.12 12.54 18.52
CA GLU A 281 27.51 13.00 18.78
C GLU A 281 28.26 13.26 17.48
N CYS A 282 28.03 14.43 16.91
CA CYS A 282 29.02 15.09 16.09
C CYS A 282 29.84 16.03 17.00
N SER A 283 31.12 15.66 17.19
CA SER A 283 32.20 16.50 17.75
C SER A 283 32.07 17.02 19.18
N SER A 284 32.56 16.24 20.17
CA SER A 284 33.56 16.71 21.15
C SER A 284 34.03 15.55 22.08
N PRO A 285 35.30 15.36 22.34
CA PRO A 285 35.77 14.33 23.23
C PRO A 285 35.70 14.86 24.66
N THR A 286 35.10 14.14 25.53
CA THR A 286 35.20 14.12 27.01
C THR A 286 33.82 14.10 27.65
N ILE A 287 33.51 12.99 28.19
CA ILE A 287 32.90 12.65 29.47
C ILE A 287 32.15 11.33 29.37
N ARG A 288 32.86 10.24 29.71
CA ARG A 288 32.22 8.98 30.07
C ARG A 288 31.41 9.23 31.36
N ARG A 289 30.08 9.31 31.25
CA ARG A 289 29.20 9.10 32.40
C ARG A 289 28.68 7.69 32.37
N THR A 290 29.19 6.87 33.23
CA THR A 290 28.62 5.59 33.64
C THR A 290 27.18 5.82 34.12
N LEU A 291 26.22 5.26 33.41
CA LEU A 291 24.84 5.16 33.89
C LEU A 291 24.82 4.15 35.06
N VAL A 292 24.75 4.67 36.27
CA VAL A 292 24.46 3.89 37.45
C VAL A 292 23.00 3.45 37.40
N SER A 293 22.79 2.15 37.31
CA SER A 293 21.49 1.50 37.48
C SER A 293 20.97 1.77 38.88
N SER A 294 20.05 2.70 39.05
CA SER A 294 19.32 2.85 40.30
C SER A 294 18.07 1.98 40.26
N ASN A 295 18.14 0.83 40.87
CA ASN A 295 16.96 0.08 41.29
C ASN A 295 16.20 0.92 42.33
N SER A 296 15.10 1.52 41.94
CA SER A 296 14.16 2.10 42.91
C SER A 296 12.79 1.52 42.63
N SER A 297 12.48 0.45 43.32
CA SER A 297 11.11 -0.03 43.52
C SER A 297 10.37 0.98 44.37
N LYS A 298 9.46 1.76 43.80
CA LYS A 298 8.42 2.47 44.54
C LYS A 298 7.07 1.91 44.17
N SER A 299 6.52 1.17 45.12
CA SER A 299 5.11 0.78 45.18
C SER A 299 4.22 2.01 45.11
N LEU A 300 3.22 1.99 44.22
CA LEU A 300 2.10 2.91 44.21
C LEU A 300 1.06 2.43 45.21
N PRO A 301 0.51 3.29 46.09
CA PRO A 301 -0.66 2.97 46.88
C PRO A 301 -1.94 3.30 46.08
N PHE A 302 -2.90 2.37 46.14
CA PHE A 302 -4.33 2.43 45.81
C PHE A 302 -4.79 3.04 44.50
#